data_dfd3744152c75fa93a7d92b7b97227a2
#
_entry.id   dfd3744152c75fa93a7d92b7b97227a2
#
_cell.length_a   1.000
_cell.length_b   1.000
_cell.length_c   1.000
_cell.angle_alpha   90.00
_cell.angle_beta   90.00
_cell.angle_gamma   90.00
#
_symmetry.space_group_name_H-M   'P 1'
#
loop_
_entity.id
_entity.type
_entity.pdbx_description
1 polymer ?
#
loop_
_entity_poly.entity_id
_entity_poly.type
_entity_poly.pdbx_seq_one_letter_code
_entity_poly.pdbx_strand_id
1 'polypeptide(L)'
;MANVYGINVLKDDTQHAVIKLTAKFDGTGQESNTARIVANTLSGALATNGFLVANVHGGSANTTLPYYGLAINRLWYDCSASANSDVELYWTAAASNTAFFMNGNGEYDGAGNWITIPNPTVGTAGSNGNIGITTRGMVNGDSYTIILELRKDNAYYQRGQFNDPAAFNFGPQYNLRP
;
A
#
# COMPACT_ATOMS: atom_id res chain seq x y z
N MET A 1 30.15 1.41 -0.38
CA MET A 1 29.15 0.54 -1.07
C MET A 1 27.86 1.33 -1.14
N ALA A 2 26.96 1.03 -2.06
CA ALA A 2 25.67 1.71 -2.08
C ALA A 2 24.66 0.95 -1.20
N ASN A 3 23.67 1.66 -0.67
CA ASN A 3 22.53 1.03 0.00
C ASN A 3 21.89 -0.03 -0.91
N VAL A 4 21.49 -1.16 -0.35
CA VAL A 4 20.86 -2.26 -1.10
C VAL A 4 19.40 -2.37 -0.66
N TYR A 5 18.50 -2.35 -1.62
CA TYR A 5 17.06 -2.43 -1.41
C TYR A 5 16.46 -3.63 -2.12
N GLY A 6 15.49 -4.28 -1.51
CA GLY A 6 14.77 -5.39 -2.10
C GLY A 6 13.26 -5.27 -1.92
N ILE A 7 12.54 -5.65 -2.98
CA ILE A 7 11.09 -5.82 -2.96
C ILE A 7 10.79 -7.21 -3.49
N ASN A 8 10.06 -8.00 -2.73
CA ASN A 8 9.64 -9.33 -3.12
C ASN A 8 8.14 -9.50 -2.88
N VAL A 9 7.42 -9.72 -3.95
CA VAL A 9 5.99 -10.01 -3.90
C VAL A 9 5.84 -11.49 -3.59
N LEU A 10 5.41 -11.82 -2.37
CA LEU A 10 5.22 -13.19 -1.89
C LEU A 10 3.87 -13.75 -2.32
N LYS A 11 2.86 -12.89 -2.38
CA LYS A 11 1.51 -13.19 -2.84
C LYS A 11 0.89 -11.92 -3.43
N ASP A 12 0.16 -12.05 -4.52
CA ASP A 12 -0.59 -10.95 -5.11
C ASP A 12 -1.82 -11.49 -5.85
N ASP A 13 -2.92 -11.54 -5.15
CA ASP A 13 -4.22 -11.91 -5.71
C ASP A 13 -5.15 -10.68 -5.81
N THR A 14 -6.38 -10.89 -6.20
CA THR A 14 -7.35 -9.80 -6.43
C THR A 14 -7.82 -9.10 -5.15
N GLN A 15 -7.62 -9.69 -3.98
CA GLN A 15 -8.10 -9.15 -2.71
C GLN A 15 -6.97 -8.80 -1.74
N HIS A 16 -5.85 -9.50 -1.84
CA HIS A 16 -4.73 -9.35 -0.92
C HIS A 16 -3.40 -9.33 -1.66
N ALA A 17 -2.44 -8.65 -1.09
CA ALA A 17 -1.04 -8.76 -1.48
C ALA A 17 -0.18 -8.95 -0.22
N VAL A 18 0.82 -9.82 -0.31
CA VAL A 18 1.84 -9.98 0.73
C VAL A 18 3.18 -9.60 0.11
N ILE A 19 3.80 -8.57 0.66
CA ILE A 19 5.01 -7.98 0.09
C ILE A 19 6.08 -7.90 1.17
N LYS A 20 7.27 -8.41 0.84
CA LYS A 20 8.45 -8.28 1.66
C LYS A 20 9.32 -7.15 1.13
N LEU A 21 9.64 -6.20 2.00
CA LEU A 21 10.58 -5.11 1.77
C LEU A 21 11.83 -5.35 2.61
N THR A 22 12.99 -5.10 2.03
CA THR A 22 14.27 -5.19 2.73
C THR A 22 15.17 -4.02 2.36
N ALA A 23 16.00 -3.59 3.29
CA ALA A 23 17.10 -2.69 3.02
C ALA A 23 18.30 -3.02 3.88
N LYS A 24 19.49 -2.71 3.35
CA LYS A 24 20.75 -2.68 4.09
C LYS A 24 21.46 -1.38 3.76
N PHE A 25 21.84 -0.66 4.80
CA PHE A 25 22.44 0.68 4.68
C PHE A 25 23.95 0.62 4.76
N ASP A 26 24.59 1.48 3.98
CA ASP A 26 26.05 1.69 4.01
C ASP A 26 26.46 3.01 4.70
N GLY A 27 25.48 3.71 5.25
CA GLY A 27 25.67 4.99 5.96
C GLY A 27 25.75 6.22 5.05
N THR A 28 25.60 6.07 3.74
CA THR A 28 25.75 7.20 2.80
C THR A 28 24.44 7.92 2.47
N GLY A 29 23.28 7.36 2.84
CA GLY A 29 22.00 7.96 2.52
C GLY A 29 20.83 7.34 3.27
N GLN A 30 19.75 8.09 3.31
CA GLN A 30 18.47 7.71 3.90
C GLN A 30 17.43 7.55 2.79
N GLU A 31 16.39 6.78 3.04
CA GLU A 31 15.18 6.84 2.21
C GLU A 31 14.37 8.08 2.61
N SER A 32 13.92 8.82 1.65
CA SER A 32 13.06 9.98 1.87
C SER A 32 11.89 9.91 0.92
N ASN A 33 10.71 9.69 1.44
CA ASN A 33 9.47 9.58 0.67
C ASN A 33 9.58 8.64 -0.54
N THR A 34 10.31 7.53 -0.38
CA THR A 34 10.51 6.57 -1.46
C THR A 34 9.33 5.63 -1.56
N ALA A 35 8.51 5.75 -2.61
CA ALA A 35 7.44 4.79 -2.86
C ALA A 35 8.03 3.40 -3.11
N ARG A 36 7.72 2.45 -2.22
CA ARG A 36 8.17 1.06 -2.31
C ARG A 36 7.09 0.13 -2.84
N ILE A 37 5.85 0.43 -2.55
CA ILE A 37 4.71 -0.33 -3.07
C ILE A 37 3.90 0.63 -3.94
N VAL A 38 3.86 0.30 -5.23
CA VAL A 38 3.13 1.08 -6.23
C VAL A 38 1.78 0.41 -6.46
N ALA A 39 0.72 1.02 -5.95
CA ALA A 39 -0.59 0.41 -5.84
C ALA A 39 -1.18 -0.04 -7.18
N ASN A 40 -0.96 0.74 -8.25
CA ASN A 40 -1.48 0.42 -9.58
C ASN A 40 -0.73 -0.70 -10.31
N THR A 41 0.37 -1.19 -9.76
CA THR A 41 1.11 -2.33 -10.33
C THR A 41 0.69 -3.68 -9.73
N LEU A 42 -0.13 -3.63 -8.67
CA LEU A 42 -0.61 -4.84 -8.03
C LEU A 42 -1.68 -5.53 -8.89
N SER A 43 -1.74 -6.85 -8.80
CA SER A 43 -2.65 -7.68 -9.58
C SER A 43 -4.11 -7.24 -9.42
N GLY A 44 -4.82 -7.19 -10.52
CA GLY A 44 -6.22 -6.77 -10.56
C GLY A 44 -6.45 -5.26 -10.47
N ALA A 45 -5.40 -4.43 -10.43
CA ALA A 45 -5.56 -2.98 -10.44
C ALA A 45 -6.33 -2.53 -11.69
N LEU A 46 -7.42 -1.79 -11.48
CA LEU A 46 -8.23 -1.27 -12.57
C LEU A 46 -7.51 -0.09 -13.21
N ALA A 47 -7.64 0.02 -14.54
CA ALA A 47 -7.08 1.16 -15.25
C ALA A 47 -7.70 2.48 -14.76
N THR A 48 -6.90 3.54 -14.73
CA THR A 48 -7.27 4.85 -14.18
C THR A 48 -8.46 5.54 -14.88
N ASN A 49 -8.84 5.10 -16.04
CA ASN A 49 -10.06 5.52 -16.75
C ASN A 49 -11.26 4.62 -16.42
N GLY A 50 -11.15 3.80 -15.40
CA GLY A 50 -12.25 2.93 -14.98
C GLY A 50 -13.45 3.75 -14.51
N PHE A 51 -14.51 3.65 -15.25
CA PHE A 51 -15.85 4.16 -14.98
C PHE A 51 -16.34 3.91 -13.54
N LEU A 52 -15.83 2.89 -12.88
CA LEU A 52 -16.22 2.48 -11.53
C LEU A 52 -15.70 3.40 -10.43
N VAL A 53 -14.51 3.95 -10.59
CA VAL A 53 -13.90 4.79 -9.54
C VAL A 53 -14.69 6.09 -9.37
N ALA A 54 -15.18 6.66 -10.45
CA ALA A 54 -15.99 7.88 -10.41
C ALA A 54 -17.35 7.68 -9.72
N ASN A 55 -17.94 6.50 -9.88
CA ASN A 55 -19.28 6.21 -9.32
C ASN A 55 -19.25 5.80 -7.85
N VAL A 56 -18.17 5.21 -7.37
CA VAL A 56 -18.05 4.72 -5.98
C VAL A 56 -17.81 5.87 -5.00
N HIS A 57 -17.20 6.96 -5.44
CA HIS A 57 -16.83 8.08 -4.56
C HIS A 57 -17.57 9.39 -4.86
N GLY A 58 -18.63 9.35 -5.66
CA GLY A 58 -19.43 10.56 -5.95
C GLY A 58 -18.68 11.64 -6.74
N GLY A 59 -17.58 11.28 -7.34
CA GLY A 59 -16.83 12.17 -8.23
C GLY A 59 -17.53 12.37 -9.56
N SER A 60 -17.32 13.52 -10.18
CA SER A 60 -17.80 13.80 -11.54
C SER A 60 -17.23 12.76 -12.51
N ALA A 61 -18.04 12.32 -13.46
CA ALA A 61 -17.74 11.23 -14.40
C ALA A 61 -16.44 11.39 -15.24
N ASN A 62 -15.77 12.53 -15.14
CA ASN A 62 -14.54 12.85 -15.85
C ASN A 62 -13.30 12.99 -14.95
N THR A 63 -13.40 12.73 -13.65
CA THR A 63 -12.25 12.75 -12.78
C THR A 63 -11.63 11.36 -12.73
N THR A 64 -10.53 11.19 -13.45
CA THR A 64 -9.61 10.08 -13.21
C THR A 64 -9.05 10.24 -11.80
N LEU A 65 -9.58 9.49 -10.86
CA LEU A 65 -9.00 9.43 -9.52
C LEU A 65 -7.79 8.50 -9.59
N PRO A 66 -6.57 9.01 -9.47
CA PRO A 66 -5.35 8.18 -9.51
C PRO A 66 -5.13 7.39 -8.22
N TYR A 67 -6.17 7.17 -7.47
CA TYR A 67 -6.14 6.55 -6.16
C TYR A 67 -6.48 5.07 -6.22
N TYR A 68 -5.72 4.27 -5.49
CA TYR A 68 -6.01 2.85 -5.26
C TYR A 68 -6.18 2.62 -3.76
N GLY A 69 -7.33 2.06 -3.37
CA GLY A 69 -7.63 1.73 -1.98
C GLY A 69 -6.83 0.51 -1.52
N LEU A 70 -5.87 0.76 -0.64
CA LEU A 70 -5.15 -0.26 0.10
C LEU A 70 -5.32 -0.01 1.60
N ALA A 71 -5.33 -1.07 2.38
CA ALA A 71 -5.21 -1.01 3.83
C ALA A 71 -4.19 -2.04 4.29
N ILE A 72 -3.41 -1.71 5.31
CA ILE A 72 -2.49 -2.66 5.92
C ILE A 72 -3.29 -3.53 6.86
N ASN A 73 -3.34 -4.83 6.57
CA ASN A 73 -4.05 -5.83 7.37
C ASN A 73 -3.15 -6.38 8.47
N ARG A 74 -1.92 -6.71 8.11
CA ARG A 74 -0.88 -7.17 9.04
C ARG A 74 0.48 -6.61 8.65
N LEU A 75 1.33 -6.51 9.63
CA LEU A 75 2.69 -6.01 9.49
C LEU A 75 3.61 -6.79 10.42
N TRP A 76 4.68 -7.36 9.88
CA TRP A 76 5.81 -7.89 10.64
C TRP A 76 7.05 -7.11 10.26
N TYR A 77 7.85 -6.75 11.24
CA TYR A 77 9.06 -6.01 10.97
C TYR A 77 10.20 -6.40 11.89
N ASP A 78 11.39 -6.33 11.35
CA ASP A 78 12.65 -6.42 12.05
C ASP A 78 13.54 -5.29 11.52
N CYS A 79 13.79 -4.30 12.37
CA CYS A 79 14.64 -3.16 12.10
C CYS A 79 15.88 -3.27 12.98
N SER A 80 16.94 -3.86 12.45
CA SER A 80 18.27 -3.88 13.08
C SER A 80 18.90 -2.50 12.85
N ALA A 81 18.54 -1.55 13.70
CA ALA A 81 18.87 -0.16 13.54
C ALA A 81 19.56 0.38 14.81
N SER A 82 20.45 1.35 14.63
CA SER A 82 21.11 2.05 15.71
C SER A 82 20.10 2.78 16.61
N ALA A 83 20.46 3.09 17.84
CA ALA A 83 19.54 3.59 18.87
C ALA A 83 18.73 4.85 18.50
N ASN A 84 19.22 5.62 17.53
CA ASN A 84 18.55 6.85 17.05
C ASN A 84 18.00 6.73 15.64
N SER A 85 17.85 5.50 15.13
CA SER A 85 17.35 5.23 13.78
C SER A 85 15.90 4.79 13.83
N ASP A 86 15.12 5.23 12.87
CA ASP A 86 13.74 4.80 12.69
C ASP A 86 13.40 4.51 11.23
N VAL A 87 12.35 3.71 11.05
CA VAL A 87 11.74 3.43 9.76
C VAL A 87 10.27 3.82 9.84
N GLU A 88 9.84 4.67 8.94
CA GLU A 88 8.48 5.14 8.85
C GLU A 88 7.83 4.62 7.55
N LEU A 89 6.69 3.95 7.70
CA LEU A 89 5.76 3.69 6.60
C LEU A 89 4.77 4.84 6.51
N TYR A 90 4.47 5.27 5.30
CA TYR A 90 3.50 6.33 5.07
C TYR A 90 2.68 6.10 3.80
N TRP A 91 1.49 6.69 3.78
CA TRP A 91 0.65 6.76 2.60
C TRP A 91 1.06 7.95 1.75
N THR A 92 1.34 7.71 0.47
CA THR A 92 1.78 8.76 -0.46
C THR A 92 0.63 9.67 -0.85
N ALA A 93 0.79 10.96 -0.58
CA ALA A 93 -0.11 12.04 -0.96
C ALA A 93 0.67 13.35 -1.03
N ALA A 94 0.04 14.45 -1.43
CA ALA A 94 0.65 15.79 -1.39
C ALA A 94 1.10 16.17 0.04
N ALA A 95 0.31 15.76 1.06
CA ALA A 95 0.73 15.70 2.45
C ALA A 95 0.79 14.23 2.85
N SER A 96 1.99 13.69 3.00
CA SER A 96 2.19 12.30 3.41
C SER A 96 1.61 12.06 4.80
N ASN A 97 0.96 10.91 4.97
CA ASN A 97 0.40 10.49 6.24
C ASN A 97 1.13 9.24 6.72
N THR A 98 1.68 9.32 7.92
CA THR A 98 2.32 8.20 8.57
C THR A 98 1.32 7.07 8.78
N ALA A 99 1.67 5.90 8.30
CA ALA A 99 0.90 4.68 8.53
C ALA A 99 1.40 3.97 9.79
N PHE A 100 2.73 3.86 9.94
CA PHE A 100 3.33 3.14 11.04
C PHE A 100 4.79 3.54 11.25
N PHE A 101 5.22 3.64 12.52
CA PHE A 101 6.63 3.78 12.90
C PHE A 101 7.19 2.45 13.39
N MET A 102 8.43 2.13 13.00
CA MET A 102 9.11 0.90 13.34
C MET A 102 10.50 1.19 13.89
N ASN A 103 10.80 0.55 15.02
CA ASN A 103 12.13 0.49 15.60
C ASN A 103 12.25 -0.84 16.35
N GLY A 104 13.38 -1.56 16.18
CA GLY A 104 13.52 -2.92 16.70
C GLY A 104 12.66 -3.92 15.91
N ASN A 105 12.06 -4.87 16.59
CA ASN A 105 11.24 -5.90 15.98
C ASN A 105 9.82 -5.93 16.56
N GLY A 106 8.86 -6.31 15.75
CA GLY A 106 7.47 -6.40 16.20
C GLY A 106 6.51 -6.82 15.10
N GLU A 107 5.25 -6.84 15.50
CA GLU A 107 4.14 -7.16 14.59
C GLU A 107 2.92 -6.29 14.90
N TYR A 108 2.10 -6.11 13.90
CA TYR A 108 0.76 -5.57 13.99
C TYR A 108 -0.20 -6.55 13.29
N ASP A 109 -1.15 -7.11 14.03
CA ASP A 109 -2.14 -8.05 13.53
C ASP A 109 -3.59 -7.57 13.68
N GLY A 110 -3.76 -6.28 13.96
CA GLY A 110 -5.06 -5.72 14.26
C GLY A 110 -5.64 -6.19 15.60
N ALA A 111 -4.79 -6.65 16.52
CA ALA A 111 -5.15 -7.20 17.82
C ALA A 111 -6.17 -8.35 17.73
N GLY A 112 -6.06 -9.16 16.67
CA GLY A 112 -6.98 -10.28 16.41
C GLY A 112 -8.40 -9.86 15.98
N ASN A 113 -8.67 -8.57 15.88
CA ASN A 113 -9.99 -8.02 15.59
C ASN A 113 -10.17 -7.55 14.15
N TRP A 114 -9.26 -7.89 13.23
CA TRP A 114 -9.31 -7.48 11.82
C TRP A 114 -9.27 -5.95 11.61
N ILE A 115 -8.79 -5.22 12.61
CA ILE A 115 -8.59 -3.78 12.49
C ILE A 115 -7.44 -3.55 11.52
N THR A 116 -7.74 -2.95 10.38
CA THR A 116 -6.74 -2.57 9.39
C THR A 116 -6.25 -1.16 9.65
N ILE A 117 -5.01 -0.85 9.23
CA ILE A 117 -4.55 0.53 9.12
C ILE A 117 -5.05 1.05 7.77
N PRO A 118 -6.11 1.90 7.76
CA PRO A 118 -6.66 2.42 6.52
C PRO A 118 -5.74 3.49 5.94
N ASN A 119 -5.88 3.74 4.65
CA ASN A 119 -5.28 4.91 4.05
C ASN A 119 -6.16 6.15 4.29
N PRO A 120 -5.76 7.10 5.12
CA PRO A 120 -6.56 8.29 5.42
C PRO A 120 -6.49 9.35 4.32
N THR A 121 -5.64 9.15 3.30
CA THR A 121 -5.43 10.14 2.24
C THR A 121 -6.42 10.01 1.08
N VAL A 122 -7.43 9.14 1.21
CA VAL A 122 -8.49 8.96 0.21
C VAL A 122 -9.14 10.30 -0.13
N GLY A 123 -9.16 10.63 -1.41
CA GLY A 123 -9.75 11.88 -1.89
C GLY A 123 -8.90 13.14 -1.67
N THR A 124 -7.71 13.02 -1.08
CA THR A 124 -6.78 14.17 -0.96
C THR A 124 -5.92 14.33 -2.20
N ALA A 125 -5.48 15.55 -2.47
CA ALA A 125 -4.62 15.84 -3.61
C ALA A 125 -3.32 15.02 -3.56
N GLY A 126 -2.92 14.46 -4.71
CA GLY A 126 -1.70 13.66 -4.84
C GLY A 126 -1.76 12.26 -4.22
N SER A 127 -2.90 11.86 -3.64
CA SER A 127 -3.08 10.49 -3.16
C SER A 127 -3.18 9.53 -4.33
N ASN A 128 -2.37 8.47 -4.31
CA ASN A 128 -2.36 7.43 -5.33
C ASN A 128 -2.46 6.01 -4.75
N GLY A 129 -2.58 5.89 -3.43
CA GLY A 129 -2.64 4.61 -2.72
C GLY A 129 -1.28 3.94 -2.50
N ASN A 130 -0.20 4.52 -2.98
CA ASN A 130 1.14 3.97 -2.79
C ASN A 130 1.57 4.01 -1.32
N ILE A 131 2.39 3.03 -0.95
CA ILE A 131 3.04 3.00 0.36
C ILE A 131 4.52 3.31 0.16
N GLY A 132 5.01 4.30 0.89
CA GLY A 132 6.39 4.73 0.85
C GLY A 132 7.10 4.48 2.17
N ILE A 133 8.42 4.62 2.13
CA ILE A 133 9.30 4.50 3.28
C ILE A 133 10.13 5.77 3.42
N THR A 134 10.27 6.20 4.65
CA THR A 134 11.27 7.17 5.10
C THR A 134 12.10 6.53 6.20
N THR A 135 13.41 6.71 6.13
CA THR A 135 14.32 6.25 7.18
C THR A 135 15.09 7.45 7.73
N ARG A 136 15.40 7.40 9.02
CA ARG A 136 16.18 8.45 9.69
C ARG A 136 17.27 7.80 10.52
N GLY A 137 18.43 8.42 10.56
CA GLY A 137 19.52 8.02 11.42
C GLY A 137 20.22 6.70 11.05
N MET A 138 19.89 6.08 9.90
CA MET A 138 20.50 4.82 9.46
C MET A 138 21.98 5.00 9.20
N VAL A 139 22.77 4.11 9.78
CA VAL A 139 24.23 4.08 9.62
C VAL A 139 24.67 2.79 8.90
N ASN A 140 25.95 2.69 8.65
CA ASN A 140 26.51 1.51 8.00
C ASN A 140 26.26 0.24 8.82
N GLY A 141 25.66 -0.75 8.19
CA GLY A 141 25.27 -2.01 8.80
C GLY A 141 23.81 -2.09 9.25
N ASP A 142 23.13 -0.96 9.42
CA ASP A 142 21.72 -0.95 9.72
C ASP A 142 20.89 -1.60 8.58
N SER A 143 19.78 -2.20 8.95
CA SER A 143 18.92 -2.88 7.99
C SER A 143 17.48 -2.94 8.47
N TYR A 144 16.57 -3.15 7.54
CA TYR A 144 15.21 -3.55 7.88
C TYR A 144 14.72 -4.71 7.02
N THR A 145 13.84 -5.48 7.59
CA THR A 145 12.95 -6.41 6.89
C THR A 145 11.52 -6.13 7.33
N ILE A 146 10.64 -5.89 6.37
CA ILE A 146 9.23 -5.59 6.61
C ILE A 146 8.40 -6.51 5.73
N ILE A 147 7.43 -7.20 6.32
CA ILE A 147 6.44 -7.99 5.58
C ILE A 147 5.07 -7.36 5.81
N LEU A 148 4.46 -6.92 4.74
CA LEU A 148 3.15 -6.28 4.73
C LEU A 148 2.12 -7.23 4.12
N GLU A 149 1.04 -7.49 4.83
CA GLU A 149 -0.18 -8.03 4.27
C GLU A 149 -1.15 -6.89 4.01
N LEU A 150 -1.46 -6.68 2.75
CA LEU A 150 -2.32 -5.61 2.28
C LEU A 150 -3.68 -6.18 1.87
N ARG A 151 -4.74 -5.51 2.29
CA ARG A 151 -6.09 -5.71 1.78
C ARG A 151 -6.36 -4.71 0.67
N LYS A 152 -6.83 -5.20 -0.47
CA LYS A 152 -7.21 -4.41 -1.62
C LYS A 152 -8.69 -4.03 -1.55
N ASP A 153 -9.01 -2.78 -1.82
CA ASP A 153 -10.39 -2.33 -1.90
C ASP A 153 -10.99 -2.75 -3.25
N ASN A 154 -12.10 -3.46 -3.20
CA ASN A 154 -12.81 -3.97 -4.37
C ASN A 154 -13.28 -2.88 -5.35
N ALA A 155 -13.34 -1.63 -4.91
CA ALA A 155 -13.68 -0.51 -5.77
C ALA A 155 -12.58 -0.18 -6.78
N TYR A 156 -11.34 -0.58 -6.50
CA TYR A 156 -10.16 -0.23 -7.28
C TYR A 156 -9.43 -1.43 -7.88
N TYR A 157 -9.74 -2.63 -7.38
CA TYR A 157 -9.14 -3.87 -7.83
C TYR A 157 -10.20 -4.83 -8.34
N GLN A 158 -9.94 -5.40 -9.51
CA GLN A 158 -10.83 -6.36 -10.13
C GLN A 158 -10.83 -7.67 -9.36
N ARG A 159 -12.01 -8.15 -8.97
CA ARG A 159 -12.15 -9.51 -8.47
C ARG A 159 -12.03 -10.49 -9.63
N GLY A 160 -11.25 -11.57 -9.47
CA GLY A 160 -10.86 -12.49 -10.52
C GLY A 160 -11.98 -13.21 -11.30
N GLN A 161 -13.23 -12.98 -10.97
CA GLN A 161 -14.39 -13.51 -11.70
C GLN A 161 -14.89 -12.59 -12.82
N PHE A 162 -14.36 -11.38 -12.94
CA PHE A 162 -14.87 -10.34 -13.84
C PHE A 162 -13.75 -9.79 -14.71
N ASN A 163 -13.18 -10.65 -15.58
CA ASN A 163 -12.24 -10.20 -16.60
C ASN A 163 -12.90 -9.45 -17.77
N ASP A 164 -14.21 -9.30 -17.73
CA ASP A 164 -14.96 -8.63 -18.78
C ASP A 164 -15.33 -7.22 -18.31
N PRO A 165 -14.80 -6.15 -18.93
CA PRO A 165 -15.23 -4.79 -18.66
C PRO A 165 -16.74 -4.58 -18.84
N ALA A 166 -17.37 -5.37 -19.70
CA ALA A 166 -18.82 -5.35 -19.87
C ALA A 166 -19.56 -5.97 -18.67
N ALA A 167 -18.94 -6.85 -17.90
CA ALA A 167 -19.56 -7.44 -16.72
C ALA A 167 -19.81 -6.41 -15.61
N PHE A 168 -19.06 -5.32 -15.60
CA PHE A 168 -19.30 -4.22 -14.66
C PHE A 168 -20.60 -3.45 -14.93
N ASN A 169 -21.10 -3.51 -16.15
CA ASN A 169 -22.40 -2.95 -16.48
C ASN A 169 -23.56 -3.73 -15.84
N PHE A 170 -23.29 -4.89 -15.29
CA PHE A 170 -24.27 -5.73 -14.61
C PHE A 170 -24.21 -5.64 -13.08
N GLY A 171 -23.35 -4.78 -12.52
CA GLY A 171 -23.26 -4.55 -11.07
C GLY A 171 -24.60 -4.31 -10.39
N PRO A 172 -25.53 -3.54 -10.97
CA PRO A 172 -26.87 -3.36 -10.42
C PRO A 172 -27.72 -4.63 -10.39
N GLN A 173 -27.42 -5.60 -11.25
CA GLN A 173 -28.22 -6.84 -11.31
C GLN A 173 -27.96 -7.78 -10.15
N TYR A 174 -26.80 -7.66 -9.49
CA TYR A 174 -26.53 -8.45 -8.29
C TYR A 174 -27.34 -7.98 -7.06
N ASN A 175 -27.84 -6.75 -7.09
CA ASN A 175 -28.71 -6.23 -6.04
C ASN A 175 -30.17 -6.65 -6.22
N LEU A 176 -30.50 -7.36 -7.31
CA LEU A 176 -31.86 -7.80 -7.62
C LEU A 176 -32.10 -9.28 -7.29
N ARG A 177 -31.25 -9.92 -6.50
CA ARG A 177 -31.60 -11.23 -5.95
C ARG A 177 -32.44 -11.03 -4.69
N PRO A 178 -33.64 -11.63 -4.67
CA PRO A 178 -34.52 -11.64 -3.51
C PRO A 178 -33.89 -12.38 -2.33
#